data_101183996940edfe99bb43e90a1886e3
#
_entry.id   101183996940edfe99bb43e90a1886e3
#
_cell.length_a   1.000
_cell.length_b   1.000
_cell.length_c   1.000
_cell.angle_alpha   90.00
_cell.angle_beta   90.00
_cell.angle_gamma   90.00
#
_symmetry.space_group_name_H-M   'P 1'
#
loop_
_entity.id
_entity.type
_entity.pdbx_description
1 polymer ?
#
loop_
_entity_poly.entity_id
_entity_poly.type
_entity_poly.pdbx_seq_one_letter_code
_entity_poly.pdbx_strand_id
1 'polypeptide(L)'
;MSLMSCSSGTSVWRGYNYFLERKAKITKRINNTQYDGTVTGSNDAEYSVHIDLEHVRKSSCNCPHADGKRIICKHMIALFFTAFPLEAKKYNEKLIAYEREAELQAEEEECKVLSFISGLKKVELQEILMQLLYDGPEWQWDKFIREYIE
;
A
#
# COMPACT_ATOMS: atom_id res chain seq x y z
N MET A 1 21.21 4.91 5.28
CA MET A 1 19.88 4.35 5.61
C MET A 1 18.84 5.31 5.04
N SER A 2 17.90 4.84 4.22
CA SER A 2 16.92 5.73 3.56
C SER A 2 15.77 6.07 4.53
N LEU A 3 15.19 7.27 4.42
CA LEU A 3 14.00 7.66 5.19
C LEU A 3 12.84 6.64 5.01
N MET A 4 12.66 6.15 3.79
CA MET A 4 11.66 5.12 3.47
C MET A 4 11.93 3.79 4.17
N SER A 5 13.18 3.35 4.26
CA SER A 5 13.53 2.07 4.93
C SER A 5 13.35 2.10 6.44
N CYS A 6 13.25 3.29 7.04
CA CYS A 6 12.97 3.49 8.46
C CYS A 6 11.48 3.70 8.76
N SER A 7 10.62 3.64 7.72
CA SER A 7 9.18 3.83 7.81
C SER A 7 8.43 2.53 7.57
N SER A 8 7.19 2.41 8.06
CA SER A 8 6.32 1.31 7.66
C SER A 8 5.87 1.47 6.20
N GLY A 9 5.64 0.35 5.49
CA GLY A 9 5.13 0.38 4.12
C GLY A 9 3.84 1.20 3.99
N THR A 10 2.93 1.07 4.97
CA THR A 10 1.70 1.87 5.04
C THR A 10 1.98 3.37 5.14
N SER A 11 2.98 3.78 5.92
CA SER A 11 3.36 5.20 6.04
C SER A 11 4.00 5.72 4.75
N VAL A 12 4.78 4.90 4.05
CA VAL A 12 5.38 5.25 2.75
C VAL A 12 4.27 5.45 1.71
N TRP A 13 3.35 4.49 1.57
CA TRP A 13 2.23 4.58 0.64
C TRP A 13 1.33 5.79 0.91
N ARG A 14 0.94 6.02 2.18
CA ARG A 14 0.14 7.20 2.57
C ARG A 14 0.89 8.51 2.33
N GLY A 15 2.19 8.54 2.57
CA GLY A 15 3.04 9.71 2.29
C GLY A 15 3.15 9.99 0.79
N TYR A 16 3.22 8.94 -0.03
CA TYR A 16 3.21 9.08 -1.48
C TYR A 16 1.88 9.68 -1.99
N ASN A 17 0.73 9.25 -1.46
CA ASN A 17 -0.56 9.85 -1.80
C ASN A 17 -0.63 11.33 -1.41
N TYR A 18 -0.10 11.71 -0.23
CA TYR A 18 -0.01 13.11 0.19
C TYR A 18 0.88 13.96 -0.74
N PHE A 19 1.94 13.35 -1.26
CA PHE A 19 2.77 13.99 -2.30
C PHE A 19 1.98 14.19 -3.60
N LEU A 20 1.25 13.20 -4.10
CA LEU A 20 0.40 13.30 -5.28
C LEU A 20 -0.68 14.38 -5.12
N GLU A 21 -1.28 14.48 -3.95
CA GLU A 21 -2.27 15.50 -3.58
C GLU A 21 -1.65 16.89 -3.32
N ARG A 22 -0.33 17.03 -3.48
CA ARG A 22 0.41 18.28 -3.25
C ARG A 22 0.20 18.89 -1.86
N LYS A 23 -0.02 18.06 -0.84
CA LYS A 23 -0.23 18.46 0.55
C LYS A 23 1.04 18.89 1.28
N ALA A 24 2.21 18.57 0.74
CA ALA A 24 3.50 18.92 1.33
C ALA A 24 4.12 20.14 0.62
N LYS A 25 4.65 21.07 1.39
CA LYS A 25 5.36 22.26 0.91
C LYS A 25 6.69 22.39 1.63
N ILE A 26 7.79 22.58 0.86
CA ILE A 26 9.09 22.90 1.41
C ILE A 26 9.09 24.39 1.79
N THR A 27 9.35 24.69 3.05
CA THR A 27 9.50 26.05 3.55
C THR A 27 10.95 26.50 3.60
N LYS A 28 11.87 25.56 3.85
CA LYS A 28 13.30 25.84 3.91
C LYS A 28 14.12 24.64 3.49
N ARG A 29 15.10 24.88 2.62
CA ARG A 29 16.19 23.95 2.33
C ARG A 29 17.40 24.36 3.18
N ILE A 30 17.78 23.57 4.15
CA ILE A 30 18.92 23.85 5.03
C ILE A 30 20.21 23.49 4.31
N ASN A 31 20.25 22.29 3.73
CA ASN A 31 21.35 21.80 2.89
C ASN A 31 20.83 20.75 1.89
N ASN A 32 21.71 19.92 1.32
CA ASN A 32 21.33 18.89 0.36
C ASN A 32 20.59 17.69 0.99
N THR A 33 20.62 17.54 2.30
CA THR A 33 20.11 16.39 3.05
C THR A 33 19.07 16.76 4.11
N GLN A 34 18.87 18.08 4.36
CA GLN A 34 17.98 18.58 5.41
C GLN A 34 16.99 19.60 4.85
N TYR A 35 15.70 19.37 5.13
CA TYR A 35 14.59 20.19 4.66
C TYR A 35 13.57 20.39 5.77
N ASP A 36 13.08 21.63 5.88
CA ASP A 36 11.89 21.96 6.65
C ASP A 36 10.71 22.20 5.71
N GLY A 37 9.53 21.85 6.17
CA GLY A 37 8.32 22.05 5.41
C GLY A 37 7.06 21.94 6.25
N THR A 38 5.94 22.19 5.60
CA THR A 38 4.61 21.97 6.16
C THR A 38 3.83 20.94 5.36
N VAL A 39 2.99 20.19 6.01
CA VAL A 39 2.15 19.18 5.38
C VAL A 39 0.73 19.28 5.94
N THR A 40 -0.24 19.45 5.04
CA THR A 40 -1.65 19.47 5.40
C THR A 40 -2.13 18.05 5.66
N GLY A 41 -2.68 17.82 6.85
CA GLY A 41 -3.27 16.53 7.24
C GLY A 41 -4.66 16.27 6.68
N SER A 42 -5.28 15.17 7.11
CA SER A 42 -6.63 14.77 6.67
C SER A 42 -7.75 15.67 7.18
N ASN A 43 -7.53 16.42 8.27
CA ASN A 43 -8.51 17.34 8.87
C ASN A 43 -8.10 18.80 8.65
N ASP A 44 -7.43 19.09 7.52
CA ASP A 44 -6.86 20.41 7.17
C ASP A 44 -5.90 21.01 8.22
N ALA A 45 -5.50 20.20 9.21
CA ALA A 45 -4.47 20.58 10.16
C ALA A 45 -3.11 20.64 9.48
N GLU A 46 -2.37 21.74 9.67
CA GLU A 46 -1.03 21.90 9.13
C GLU A 46 0.01 21.39 10.14
N TYR A 47 0.88 20.53 9.69
CA TYR A 47 1.97 19.95 10.49
C TYR A 47 3.32 20.46 10.05
N SER A 48 4.14 20.90 11.01
CA SER A 48 5.53 21.25 10.78
C SER A 48 6.38 19.99 10.71
N VAL A 49 7.19 19.87 9.68
CA VAL A 49 7.98 18.67 9.38
C VAL A 49 9.42 19.06 9.13
N HIS A 50 10.34 18.35 9.78
CA HIS A 50 11.78 18.39 9.52
C HIS A 50 12.25 17.02 9.05
N ILE A 51 13.02 16.95 7.96
CA ILE A 51 13.69 15.72 7.51
C ILE A 51 15.20 15.91 7.46
N ASP A 52 15.93 14.91 7.98
CA ASP A 52 17.40 14.80 7.93
C ASP A 52 17.75 13.41 7.35
N LEU A 53 18.30 13.41 6.14
CA LEU A 53 18.62 12.15 5.42
C LEU A 53 19.93 11.51 5.88
N GLU A 54 20.83 12.28 6.48
CA GLU A 54 22.07 11.76 7.08
C GLU A 54 21.78 11.14 8.44
N HIS A 55 20.95 11.80 9.23
CA HIS A 55 20.56 11.38 10.56
C HIS A 55 19.05 11.21 10.65
N VAL A 56 18.51 10.18 9.99
CA VAL A 56 17.06 9.94 9.86
C VAL A 56 16.32 10.03 11.21
N ARG A 57 16.97 9.64 12.30
CA ARG A 57 16.42 9.73 13.67
C ARG A 57 16.25 11.15 14.21
N LYS A 58 16.84 12.16 13.55
CA LYS A 58 16.65 13.58 13.87
C LYS A 58 15.46 14.19 13.12
N SER A 59 14.90 13.46 12.15
CA SER A 59 13.68 13.89 11.49
C SER A 59 12.53 13.95 12.49
N SER A 60 11.68 14.96 12.37
CA SER A 60 10.59 15.21 13.31
C SER A 60 9.32 15.70 12.61
N CYS A 61 8.19 15.47 13.24
CA CYS A 61 6.89 15.99 12.81
C CYS A 61 6.01 16.17 14.06
N ASN A 62 5.33 17.30 14.17
CA ASN A 62 4.44 17.59 15.29
C ASN A 62 3.03 16.95 15.16
N CYS A 63 2.87 15.98 14.26
CA CYS A 63 1.59 15.25 14.15
C CYS A 63 1.40 14.28 15.34
N PRO A 64 0.16 13.96 15.76
CA PRO A 64 -0.13 13.11 16.93
C PRO A 64 0.52 11.72 16.86
N HIS A 65 0.86 11.25 15.65
CA HIS A 65 1.50 9.94 15.47
C HIS A 65 3.01 9.98 15.78
N ALA A 66 3.72 11.09 15.44
CA ALA A 66 5.16 11.18 15.46
C ALA A 66 5.70 12.16 16.53
N ASP A 67 4.86 13.04 17.07
CA ASP A 67 5.27 14.03 18.06
C ASP A 67 5.89 13.38 19.30
N GLY A 68 7.08 13.81 19.66
CA GLY A 68 7.87 13.24 20.76
C GLY A 68 8.36 11.80 20.55
N LYS A 69 8.16 11.21 19.36
CA LYS A 69 8.52 9.81 19.04
C LYS A 69 9.55 9.73 17.92
N ARG A 70 10.32 8.65 17.91
CA ARG A 70 11.32 8.35 16.85
C ARG A 70 10.66 7.53 15.71
N ILE A 71 9.54 8.03 15.19
CA ILE A 71 8.74 7.34 14.15
C ILE A 71 8.79 8.21 12.89
N ILE A 72 9.09 7.60 11.76
CA ILE A 72 8.94 8.26 10.45
C ILE A 72 7.50 8.12 10.00
N CYS A 73 6.77 9.24 10.03
CA CYS A 73 5.36 9.28 9.67
C CYS A 73 5.14 9.61 8.19
N LYS A 74 3.90 9.45 7.71
CA LYS A 74 3.49 9.78 6.34
C LYS A 74 3.81 11.22 5.91
N HIS A 75 3.78 12.19 6.85
CA HIS A 75 4.07 13.60 6.54
C HIS A 75 5.55 13.83 6.25
N MET A 76 6.47 13.15 6.96
CA MET A 76 7.89 13.18 6.65
C MET A 76 8.17 12.55 5.28
N ILE A 77 7.49 11.46 4.94
CA ILE A 77 7.60 10.80 3.62
C ILE A 77 7.04 11.71 2.52
N ALA A 78 5.92 12.40 2.75
CA ALA A 78 5.36 13.34 1.78
C ALA A 78 6.33 14.50 1.50
N LEU A 79 6.94 15.07 2.53
CA LEU A 79 7.95 16.10 2.38
C LEU A 79 9.20 15.57 1.65
N PHE A 80 9.63 14.35 1.96
CA PHE A 80 10.74 13.69 1.27
C PHE A 80 10.47 13.55 -0.23
N PHE A 81 9.32 13.05 -0.65
CA PHE A 81 8.98 12.93 -2.06
C PHE A 81 8.84 14.30 -2.75
N THR A 82 8.41 15.33 -2.02
CA THR A 82 8.36 16.71 -2.52
C THR A 82 9.77 17.27 -2.73
N ALA A 83 10.71 16.96 -1.84
CA ALA A 83 12.10 17.36 -1.99
C ALA A 83 12.86 16.56 -3.06
N PHE A 84 12.47 15.31 -3.28
CA PHE A 84 13.12 14.37 -4.20
C PHE A 84 12.11 13.70 -5.15
N PRO A 85 11.59 14.42 -6.15
CA PRO A 85 10.56 13.89 -7.08
C PRO A 85 11.02 12.66 -7.88
N LEU A 86 12.34 12.52 -8.11
CA LEU A 86 12.89 11.33 -8.76
C LEU A 86 12.74 10.07 -7.91
N GLU A 87 12.83 10.19 -6.59
CA GLU A 87 12.58 9.07 -5.69
C GLU A 87 11.08 8.72 -5.64
N ALA A 88 10.20 9.71 -5.73
CA ALA A 88 8.76 9.46 -5.88
C ALA A 88 8.45 8.71 -7.18
N LYS A 89 9.10 9.08 -8.30
CA LYS A 89 8.97 8.37 -9.58
C LYS A 89 9.44 6.92 -9.48
N LYS A 90 10.62 6.67 -8.93
CA LYS A 90 11.13 5.30 -8.70
C LYS A 90 10.22 4.46 -7.81
N TYR A 91 9.61 5.07 -6.80
CA TYR A 91 8.65 4.40 -5.93
C TYR A 91 7.39 4.00 -6.70
N ASN A 92 6.87 4.89 -7.53
CA ASN A 92 5.72 4.61 -8.39
C ASN A 92 5.99 3.48 -9.39
N GLU A 93 7.17 3.50 -10.04
CA GLU A 93 7.58 2.44 -10.98
C GLU A 93 7.62 1.06 -10.29
N LYS A 94 8.08 1.00 -9.03
CA LYS A 94 8.05 -0.24 -8.24
C LYS A 94 6.64 -0.68 -7.87
N LEU A 95 5.73 0.25 -7.54
CA LEU A 95 4.33 -0.07 -7.26
C LEU A 95 3.67 -0.68 -8.49
N ILE A 96 3.80 -0.04 -9.65
CA ILE A 96 3.23 -0.52 -10.92
C ILE A 96 3.80 -1.91 -11.28
N ALA A 97 5.11 -2.11 -11.11
CA ALA A 97 5.73 -3.40 -11.37
C ALA A 97 5.18 -4.51 -10.45
N TYR A 98 5.00 -4.19 -9.16
CA TYR A 98 4.43 -5.14 -8.19
C TYR A 98 2.96 -5.48 -8.50
N GLU A 99 2.14 -4.49 -8.82
CA GLU A 99 0.74 -4.68 -9.19
C GLU A 99 0.63 -5.57 -10.44
N ARG A 100 1.44 -5.27 -11.46
CA ARG A 100 1.48 -6.08 -12.69
C ARG A 100 1.91 -7.53 -12.45
N GLU A 101 2.90 -7.75 -11.59
CA GLU A 101 3.33 -9.10 -11.24
C GLU A 101 2.23 -9.86 -10.50
N ALA A 102 1.52 -9.20 -9.58
CA ALA A 102 0.39 -9.79 -8.86
C ALA A 102 -0.77 -10.14 -9.81
N GLU A 103 -1.09 -9.26 -10.78
CA GLU A 103 -2.10 -9.53 -11.82
C GLU A 103 -1.72 -10.75 -12.67
N LEU A 104 -0.46 -10.82 -13.15
CA LEU A 104 0.01 -11.96 -13.94
C LEU A 104 -0.04 -13.28 -13.15
N GLN A 105 0.31 -13.25 -11.88
CA GLN A 105 0.22 -14.44 -11.01
C GLN A 105 -1.24 -14.88 -10.82
N ALA A 106 -2.16 -13.94 -10.63
CA ALA A 106 -3.59 -14.25 -10.52
C ALA A 106 -4.15 -14.85 -11.82
N GLU A 107 -3.79 -14.30 -12.98
CA GLU A 107 -4.18 -14.84 -14.29
C GLU A 107 -3.63 -16.26 -14.51
N GLU A 108 -2.35 -16.51 -14.13
CA GLU A 108 -1.77 -17.85 -14.22
C GLU A 108 -2.50 -18.86 -13.32
N GLU A 109 -2.84 -18.48 -12.09
CA GLU A 109 -3.60 -19.34 -11.17
C GLU A 109 -4.99 -19.64 -11.72
N GLU A 110 -5.69 -18.65 -12.24
CA GLU A 110 -7.00 -18.83 -12.88
C GLU A 110 -6.91 -19.78 -14.06
N CYS A 111 -5.93 -19.60 -14.95
CA CYS A 111 -5.70 -20.51 -16.08
C CYS A 111 -5.44 -21.95 -15.63
N LYS A 112 -4.68 -22.17 -14.56
CA LYS A 112 -4.42 -23.51 -13.99
C LYS A 112 -5.72 -24.13 -13.48
N VAL A 113 -6.54 -23.36 -12.77
CA VAL A 113 -7.85 -23.82 -12.27
C VAL A 113 -8.78 -24.16 -13.42
N LEU A 114 -8.92 -23.29 -14.41
CA LEU A 114 -9.77 -23.52 -15.58
C LEU A 114 -9.32 -24.75 -16.40
N SER A 115 -8.02 -24.90 -16.60
CA SER A 115 -7.45 -26.06 -17.27
C SER A 115 -7.76 -27.37 -16.54
N PHE A 116 -7.61 -27.37 -15.22
CA PHE A 116 -7.96 -28.51 -14.38
C PHE A 116 -9.44 -28.86 -14.48
N ILE A 117 -10.32 -27.86 -14.27
CA ILE A 117 -11.79 -28.05 -14.34
C ILE A 117 -12.21 -28.57 -15.72
N SER A 118 -11.63 -28.04 -16.79
CA SER A 118 -11.95 -28.45 -18.17
C SER A 118 -11.55 -29.89 -18.49
N GLY A 119 -10.58 -30.44 -17.76
CA GLY A 119 -10.14 -31.82 -17.90
C GLY A 119 -10.96 -32.85 -17.12
N LEU A 120 -11.84 -32.40 -16.20
CA LEU A 120 -12.62 -33.28 -15.34
C LEU A 120 -13.85 -33.85 -16.06
N LYS A 121 -14.20 -35.08 -15.73
CA LYS A 121 -15.49 -35.66 -16.13
C LYS A 121 -16.61 -35.10 -15.27
N LYS A 122 -17.85 -35.17 -15.79
CA LYS A 122 -19.02 -34.66 -15.08
C LYS A 122 -19.16 -35.24 -13.65
N VAL A 123 -18.86 -36.51 -13.47
CA VAL A 123 -18.95 -37.17 -12.14
C VAL A 123 -17.90 -36.57 -11.18
N GLU A 124 -16.67 -36.40 -11.63
CA GLU A 124 -15.59 -35.82 -10.84
C GLU A 124 -15.90 -34.36 -10.46
N LEU A 125 -16.47 -33.58 -11.40
CA LEU A 125 -16.95 -32.22 -11.11
C LEU A 125 -18.04 -32.19 -10.04
N GLN A 126 -19.00 -33.12 -10.10
CA GLN A 126 -20.08 -33.22 -9.11
C GLN A 126 -19.54 -33.58 -7.73
N GLU A 127 -18.61 -34.53 -7.64
CA GLU A 127 -17.96 -34.93 -6.40
C GLU A 127 -17.20 -33.75 -5.76
N ILE A 128 -16.37 -33.05 -6.56
CA ILE A 128 -15.61 -31.89 -6.09
C ILE A 128 -16.55 -30.75 -5.65
N LEU A 129 -17.59 -30.48 -6.42
CA LEU A 129 -18.57 -29.44 -6.06
C LEU A 129 -19.27 -29.77 -4.73
N MET A 130 -19.73 -31.00 -4.56
CA MET A 130 -20.36 -31.43 -3.31
C MET A 130 -19.39 -31.34 -2.13
N GLN A 131 -18.15 -31.77 -2.33
CA GLN A 131 -17.13 -31.66 -1.31
C GLN A 131 -16.85 -30.21 -0.90
N LEU A 132 -16.70 -29.30 -1.87
CA LEU A 132 -16.49 -27.86 -1.61
C LEU A 132 -17.68 -27.24 -0.85
N LEU A 133 -18.90 -27.68 -1.13
CA LEU A 133 -20.10 -27.22 -0.44
C LEU A 133 -20.19 -27.77 0.99
N TYR A 134 -19.75 -29.02 1.26
CA TYR A 134 -19.75 -29.59 2.61
C TYR A 134 -18.62 -29.07 3.46
N ASP A 135 -17.43 -28.88 2.90
CA ASP A 135 -16.25 -28.41 3.62
C ASP A 135 -16.25 -26.88 3.79
N GLY A 136 -17.05 -26.18 2.99
CA GLY A 136 -17.19 -24.72 3.01
C GLY A 136 -18.01 -24.20 4.19
N PRO A 137 -17.96 -22.89 4.44
CA PRO A 137 -18.80 -22.25 5.45
C PRO A 137 -20.29 -22.34 5.10
N GLU A 138 -21.16 -22.42 6.10
CA GLU A 138 -22.62 -22.59 5.96
C GLU A 138 -23.28 -21.59 4.98
N TRP A 139 -22.82 -20.33 4.98
CA TRP A 139 -23.33 -19.32 4.07
C TRP A 139 -23.11 -19.67 2.57
N GLN A 140 -22.11 -20.47 2.25
CA GLN A 140 -21.83 -20.90 0.86
C GLN A 140 -22.87 -21.92 0.39
N TRP A 141 -23.28 -22.83 1.27
CA TRP A 141 -24.40 -23.77 1.00
C TRP A 141 -25.71 -23.03 0.77
N ASP A 142 -26.05 -22.12 1.69
CA ASP A 142 -27.29 -21.32 1.59
C ASP A 142 -27.31 -20.44 0.33
N LYS A 143 -26.17 -19.87 -0.03
CA LYS A 143 -26.02 -19.11 -1.26
C LYS A 143 -26.27 -20.00 -2.49
N PHE A 144 -25.68 -21.19 -2.51
CA PHE A 144 -25.84 -22.13 -3.62
C PHE A 144 -27.31 -22.55 -3.80
N ILE A 145 -28.00 -22.89 -2.71
CA ILE A 145 -29.42 -23.25 -2.76
C ILE A 145 -30.26 -22.12 -3.37
N ARG A 146 -30.08 -20.90 -2.84
CA ARG A 146 -30.84 -19.72 -3.28
C ARG A 146 -30.58 -19.32 -4.73
N GLU A 147 -29.35 -19.48 -5.22
CA GLU A 147 -28.99 -19.00 -6.56
C GLU A 147 -29.21 -20.03 -7.67
N TYR A 148 -29.19 -21.33 -7.35
CA TYR A 148 -29.22 -22.40 -8.37
C TYR A 148 -30.32 -23.44 -8.22
N ILE A 149 -31.02 -23.49 -7.08
CA ILE A 149 -32.06 -24.49 -6.82
C ILE A 149 -33.46 -23.86 -6.69
N GLU A 150 -33.58 -22.71 -6.00
CA GLU A 150 -34.81 -21.92 -5.84
C GLU A 150 -34.97 -20.88 -6.95
#